data_fb0fe65508fa78f7191f4d026abdcf14
#
_entry.id   fb0fe65508fa78f7191f4d026abdcf14
#
_cell.length_a   1.000
_cell.length_b   1.000
_cell.length_c   1.000
_cell.angle_alpha   90.00
_cell.angle_beta   90.00
_cell.angle_gamma   90.00
#
_symmetry.space_group_name_H-M   'P 1'
#
loop_
_entity.id
_entity.type
_entity.pdbx_description
1 polymer ?
#
loop_
_entity_poly.entity_id
_entity_poly.type
_entity_poly.pdbx_seq_one_letter_code
_entity_poly.pdbx_strand_id
1 'polypeptide(L)'
;EHGLLQPIAVRPHGVDRYLIVAGERRWRACRMAGLTEAPVVVKDVTDEQAMELALVENLQREDLDPVEEALGIRELMTRCDLTQEQAARKLGKSRSALANSLRLLNLPETVLELLKSGFLTTGHAKVVLGLPTPELQEQAAQIIADHELNVRQAEALCKKLAKPPKEPVEPAPRGTLPVEVEESLKQVLGSEVNVAYHDGKGKLTVHFYSDEQLKAFANLLGQYQVED
;
A
#
# COMPACT_ATOMS: atom_id res chain seq x y z
N GLU A 1 22.85 -37.33 -19.39
CA GLU A 1 23.52 -38.59 -18.96
C GLU A 1 22.83 -39.28 -17.77
N HIS A 2 22.06 -38.54 -16.90
CA HIS A 2 21.43 -39.09 -15.70
C HIS A 2 19.89 -39.26 -15.80
N GLY A 3 19.31 -38.99 -16.95
CA GLY A 3 17.87 -39.08 -17.16
C GLY A 3 17.07 -38.14 -16.28
N LEU A 4 15.80 -38.45 -16.04
CA LEU A 4 14.90 -37.66 -15.23
C LEU A 4 15.07 -38.02 -13.75
N LEU A 5 15.56 -37.09 -12.92
CA LEU A 5 15.78 -37.32 -11.48
C LEU A 5 14.46 -37.41 -10.68
N GLN A 6 13.42 -36.72 -11.13
CA GLN A 6 12.09 -36.77 -10.53
C GLN A 6 11.07 -37.25 -11.56
N PRO A 7 10.24 -38.26 -11.26
CA PRO A 7 9.28 -38.79 -12.19
C PRO A 7 8.17 -37.76 -12.48
N ILE A 8 7.52 -37.88 -13.65
CA ILE A 8 6.35 -37.11 -14.05
C ILE A 8 5.13 -37.74 -13.39
N ALA A 9 4.31 -36.93 -12.73
CA ALA A 9 3.06 -37.43 -12.18
C ALA A 9 1.98 -37.46 -13.28
N VAL A 10 1.36 -38.61 -13.48
CA VAL A 10 0.35 -38.84 -14.49
C VAL A 10 -0.85 -39.56 -13.88
N ARG A 11 -2.00 -39.45 -14.54
CA ARG A 11 -3.21 -40.25 -14.23
C ARG A 11 -3.68 -40.99 -15.47
N PRO A 12 -4.35 -42.12 -15.31
CA PRO A 12 -4.94 -42.83 -16.43
C PRO A 12 -6.02 -41.98 -17.13
N HIS A 13 -6.09 -42.05 -18.45
CA HIS A 13 -7.11 -41.39 -19.26
C HIS A 13 -7.51 -42.28 -20.44
N GLY A 14 -8.46 -43.16 -20.23
CA GLY A 14 -8.86 -44.14 -21.23
C GLY A 14 -7.87 -45.33 -21.34
N VAL A 15 -7.90 -46.00 -22.47
CA VAL A 15 -7.02 -47.17 -22.72
C VAL A 15 -5.65 -46.71 -23.17
N ASP A 16 -4.60 -47.10 -22.45
CA ASP A 16 -3.18 -46.85 -22.75
C ASP A 16 -2.81 -45.35 -22.92
N ARG A 17 -3.58 -44.44 -22.29
CA ARG A 17 -3.29 -43.01 -22.31
C ARG A 17 -3.19 -42.46 -20.90
N TYR A 18 -2.34 -41.46 -20.75
CA TYR A 18 -2.12 -40.80 -19.49
C TYR A 18 -2.19 -39.29 -19.66
N LEU A 19 -2.80 -38.60 -18.71
CA LEU A 19 -2.75 -37.14 -18.61
C LEU A 19 -1.70 -36.76 -17.57
N ILE A 20 -0.88 -35.76 -17.91
CA ILE A 20 0.11 -35.20 -16.99
C ILE A 20 -0.64 -34.39 -15.93
N VAL A 21 -0.44 -34.76 -14.67
CA VAL A 21 -0.94 -34.04 -13.48
C VAL A 21 0.06 -33.00 -13.03
N ALA A 22 1.36 -33.38 -13.03
CA ALA A 22 2.45 -32.48 -12.63
C ALA A 22 3.75 -32.86 -13.37
N GLY A 23 4.56 -31.86 -13.74
CA GLY A 23 5.84 -32.07 -14.41
C GLY A 23 5.84 -31.82 -15.92
N GLU A 24 4.96 -30.95 -16.45
CA GLU A 24 4.89 -30.57 -17.86
C GLU A 24 6.25 -30.12 -18.43
N ARG A 25 7.01 -29.29 -17.69
CA ARG A 25 8.35 -28.83 -18.12
C ARG A 25 9.31 -29.98 -18.28
N ARG A 26 9.24 -30.98 -17.37
CA ARG A 26 10.08 -32.22 -17.43
C ARG A 26 9.71 -33.04 -18.63
N TRP A 27 8.44 -33.22 -18.91
CA TRP A 27 7.98 -33.92 -20.10
C TRP A 27 8.46 -33.23 -21.39
N ARG A 28 8.34 -31.91 -21.49
CA ARG A 28 8.85 -31.14 -22.63
C ARG A 28 10.37 -31.32 -22.80
N ALA A 29 11.14 -31.28 -21.70
CA ALA A 29 12.56 -31.47 -21.73
C ALA A 29 12.94 -32.90 -22.22
N CYS A 30 12.24 -33.94 -21.74
CA CYS A 30 12.40 -35.30 -22.24
C CYS A 30 12.18 -35.42 -23.74
N ARG A 31 11.07 -34.79 -24.21
CA ARG A 31 10.69 -34.76 -25.63
C ARG A 31 11.77 -34.05 -26.49
N MET A 32 12.29 -32.92 -26.02
CA MET A 32 13.33 -32.15 -26.68
C MET A 32 14.67 -32.93 -26.70
N ALA A 33 14.92 -33.72 -25.66
CA ALA A 33 16.10 -34.59 -25.59
C ALA A 33 15.96 -35.88 -26.41
N GLY A 34 14.84 -36.10 -27.09
CA GLY A 34 14.60 -37.29 -27.90
C GLY A 34 14.36 -38.58 -27.10
N LEU A 35 14.02 -38.47 -25.81
CA LEU A 35 13.71 -39.63 -24.99
C LEU A 35 12.38 -40.24 -25.39
N THR A 36 12.38 -41.54 -25.68
CA THR A 36 11.18 -42.30 -26.04
C THR A 36 10.37 -42.75 -24.82
N GLU A 37 11.05 -42.87 -23.67
CA GLU A 37 10.44 -43.27 -22.40
C GLU A 37 10.86 -42.30 -21.29
N ALA A 38 9.95 -42.08 -20.34
CA ALA A 38 10.20 -41.25 -19.17
C ALA A 38 9.61 -41.93 -17.92
N PRO A 39 10.28 -41.87 -16.76
CA PRO A 39 9.76 -42.42 -15.52
C PRO A 39 8.53 -41.60 -15.09
N VAL A 40 7.43 -42.32 -14.79
CA VAL A 40 6.19 -41.73 -14.36
C VAL A 40 5.69 -42.34 -13.05
N VAL A 41 4.99 -41.54 -12.25
CA VAL A 41 4.20 -42.04 -11.12
C VAL A 41 2.73 -41.91 -11.51
N VAL A 42 2.08 -43.06 -11.57
CA VAL A 42 0.62 -43.08 -11.84
C VAL A 42 -0.12 -42.78 -10.55
N LYS A 43 -0.90 -41.73 -10.55
CA LYS A 43 -1.79 -41.35 -9.45
C LYS A 43 -3.24 -41.66 -9.82
N ASP A 44 -3.91 -42.37 -8.96
CA ASP A 44 -5.36 -42.61 -9.08
C ASP A 44 -6.08 -41.41 -8.41
N VAL A 45 -6.30 -40.39 -9.23
CA VAL A 45 -6.93 -39.13 -8.77
C VAL A 45 -8.04 -38.74 -9.74
N THR A 46 -9.10 -38.16 -9.20
CA THR A 46 -10.21 -37.60 -9.99
C THR A 46 -9.75 -36.37 -10.80
N ASP A 47 -10.55 -35.91 -11.75
CA ASP A 47 -10.30 -34.69 -12.53
C ASP A 47 -10.11 -33.48 -11.62
N GLU A 48 -10.95 -33.35 -10.59
CA GLU A 48 -10.93 -32.26 -9.62
C GLU A 48 -9.64 -32.29 -8.78
N GLN A 49 -9.26 -33.48 -8.30
CA GLN A 49 -8.02 -33.66 -7.53
C GLN A 49 -6.76 -33.41 -8.39
N ALA A 50 -6.79 -33.81 -9.65
CA ALA A 50 -5.68 -33.53 -10.56
C ALA A 50 -5.54 -32.03 -10.84
N MET A 51 -6.64 -31.33 -11.05
CA MET A 51 -6.68 -29.87 -11.21
C MET A 51 -6.19 -29.16 -9.94
N GLU A 52 -6.64 -29.59 -8.77
CA GLU A 52 -6.17 -29.04 -7.48
C GLU A 52 -4.65 -29.20 -7.33
N LEU A 53 -4.13 -30.40 -7.58
CA LEU A 53 -2.68 -30.66 -7.49
C LEU A 53 -1.89 -29.76 -8.44
N ALA A 54 -2.36 -29.57 -9.66
CA ALA A 54 -1.71 -28.71 -10.64
C ALA A 54 -1.71 -27.24 -10.20
N LEU A 55 -2.81 -26.75 -9.63
CA LEU A 55 -2.90 -25.37 -9.11
C LEU A 55 -1.99 -25.17 -7.90
N VAL A 56 -1.95 -26.13 -6.98
CA VAL A 56 -1.06 -26.08 -5.80
C VAL A 56 0.40 -26.12 -6.22
N GLU A 57 0.79 -27.01 -7.17
CA GLU A 57 2.17 -27.05 -7.69
C GLU A 57 2.57 -25.71 -8.30
N ASN A 58 1.71 -25.13 -9.13
CA ASN A 58 1.98 -23.82 -9.74
C ASN A 58 2.14 -22.70 -8.71
N LEU A 59 1.33 -22.72 -7.63
CA LEU A 59 1.43 -21.76 -6.54
C LEU A 59 2.65 -21.95 -5.61
N GLN A 60 3.32 -23.10 -5.68
CA GLN A 60 4.55 -23.37 -4.94
C GLN A 60 5.83 -22.98 -5.70
N ARG A 61 5.69 -22.38 -6.89
CA ARG A 61 6.84 -21.85 -7.63
C ARG A 61 7.45 -20.65 -6.89
N GLU A 62 8.77 -20.56 -6.91
CA GLU A 62 9.51 -19.49 -6.23
C GLU A 62 9.54 -18.17 -7.02
N ASP A 63 9.15 -18.20 -8.29
CA ASP A 63 9.27 -17.08 -9.25
C ASP A 63 7.94 -16.31 -9.48
N LEU A 64 6.90 -16.57 -8.68
CA LEU A 64 5.62 -15.88 -8.79
C LEU A 64 5.71 -14.45 -8.22
N ASP A 65 5.19 -13.49 -8.97
CA ASP A 65 4.96 -12.18 -8.40
C ASP A 65 3.77 -12.18 -7.41
N PRO A 66 3.68 -11.17 -6.51
CA PRO A 66 2.63 -11.16 -5.49
C PRO A 66 1.20 -11.11 -6.03
N VAL A 67 1.00 -10.56 -7.23
CA VAL A 67 -0.31 -10.48 -7.87
C VAL A 67 -0.67 -11.81 -8.51
N GLU A 68 0.29 -12.46 -9.18
CA GLU A 68 0.13 -13.82 -9.72
C GLU A 68 -0.21 -14.81 -8.60
N GLU A 69 0.51 -14.74 -7.47
CA GLU A 69 0.22 -15.56 -6.29
C GLU A 69 -1.21 -15.34 -5.80
N ALA A 70 -1.65 -14.09 -5.66
CA ALA A 70 -2.99 -13.75 -5.19
C ALA A 70 -4.09 -14.25 -6.17
N LEU A 71 -3.86 -14.11 -7.48
CA LEU A 71 -4.76 -14.61 -8.52
C LEU A 71 -4.86 -16.12 -8.50
N GLY A 72 -3.75 -16.82 -8.38
CA GLY A 72 -3.70 -18.28 -8.30
C GLY A 72 -4.40 -18.80 -7.04
N ILE A 73 -4.22 -18.14 -5.89
CA ILE A 73 -4.95 -18.47 -4.66
C ILE A 73 -6.46 -18.32 -4.87
N ARG A 74 -6.91 -17.24 -5.48
CA ARG A 74 -8.32 -17.01 -5.80
C ARG A 74 -8.87 -18.09 -6.74
N GLU A 75 -8.10 -18.44 -7.76
CA GLU A 75 -8.47 -19.50 -8.70
C GLU A 75 -8.58 -20.86 -8.00
N LEU A 76 -7.62 -21.25 -7.17
CA LEU A 76 -7.65 -22.47 -6.38
C LEU A 76 -8.90 -22.53 -5.50
N MET A 77 -9.21 -21.45 -4.77
CA MET A 77 -10.39 -21.39 -3.92
C MET A 77 -11.69 -21.53 -4.71
N THR A 78 -11.79 -20.85 -5.85
CA THR A 78 -13.02 -20.83 -6.67
C THR A 78 -13.24 -22.17 -7.35
N ARG A 79 -12.20 -22.78 -7.94
CA ARG A 79 -12.34 -24.03 -8.69
C ARG A 79 -12.52 -25.27 -7.82
N CYS A 80 -11.93 -25.24 -6.61
CA CYS A 80 -11.99 -26.38 -5.69
C CYS A 80 -12.98 -26.14 -4.53
N ASP A 81 -13.78 -25.09 -4.57
CA ASP A 81 -14.75 -24.71 -3.52
C ASP A 81 -14.14 -24.69 -2.11
N LEU A 82 -12.95 -24.08 -1.99
CA LEU A 82 -12.21 -24.05 -0.74
C LEU A 82 -12.44 -22.76 0.04
N THR A 83 -12.58 -22.92 1.36
CA THR A 83 -12.48 -21.79 2.29
C THR A 83 -11.04 -21.27 2.37
N GLN A 84 -10.85 -20.02 2.82
CA GLN A 84 -9.50 -19.46 3.04
C GLN A 84 -8.65 -20.31 3.99
N GLU A 85 -9.27 -20.93 4.98
CA GLU A 85 -8.56 -21.79 5.93
C GLU A 85 -8.07 -23.09 5.28
N GLN A 86 -8.92 -23.71 4.46
CA GLN A 86 -8.56 -24.92 3.71
C GLN A 86 -7.47 -24.66 2.69
N ALA A 87 -7.59 -23.57 1.92
CA ALA A 87 -6.58 -23.16 0.94
C ALA A 87 -5.23 -22.85 1.63
N ALA A 88 -5.24 -22.13 2.75
CA ALA A 88 -4.04 -21.82 3.52
C ALA A 88 -3.33 -23.11 4.00
N ARG A 89 -4.10 -24.08 4.53
CA ARG A 89 -3.58 -25.37 4.97
C ARG A 89 -2.93 -26.15 3.83
N LYS A 90 -3.59 -26.17 2.65
CA LYS A 90 -3.05 -26.86 1.45
C LYS A 90 -1.76 -26.21 0.91
N LEU A 91 -1.65 -24.90 1.02
CA LEU A 91 -0.48 -24.13 0.57
C LEU A 91 0.63 -24.04 1.64
N GLY A 92 0.43 -24.59 2.85
CA GLY A 92 1.37 -24.47 3.96
C GLY A 92 1.54 -23.05 4.49
N LYS A 93 0.52 -22.18 4.27
CA LYS A 93 0.54 -20.77 4.69
C LYS A 93 -0.41 -20.53 5.87
N SER A 94 -0.20 -19.44 6.60
CA SER A 94 -1.18 -19.02 7.60
C SER A 94 -2.42 -18.41 6.90
N ARG A 95 -3.60 -18.56 7.53
CA ARG A 95 -4.83 -17.92 7.03
C ARG A 95 -4.67 -16.40 6.87
N SER A 96 -3.95 -15.76 7.81
CA SER A 96 -3.71 -14.32 7.74
C SER A 96 -2.81 -13.91 6.55
N ALA A 97 -1.78 -14.71 6.24
CA ALA A 97 -0.94 -14.48 5.08
C ALA A 97 -1.77 -14.58 3.78
N LEU A 98 -2.57 -15.64 3.65
CA LEU A 98 -3.42 -15.85 2.49
C LEU A 98 -4.47 -14.74 2.34
N ALA A 99 -5.13 -14.34 3.41
CA ALA A 99 -6.08 -13.22 3.39
C ALA A 99 -5.41 -11.91 2.96
N ASN A 100 -4.16 -11.65 3.40
CA ASN A 100 -3.41 -10.48 2.97
C ASN A 100 -3.06 -10.54 1.47
N SER A 101 -2.65 -11.70 0.94
CA SER A 101 -2.42 -11.84 -0.51
C SER A 101 -3.70 -11.57 -1.31
N LEU A 102 -4.83 -12.14 -0.90
CA LEU A 102 -6.12 -11.88 -1.58
C LEU A 102 -6.56 -10.42 -1.53
N ARG A 103 -6.28 -9.71 -0.44
CA ARG A 103 -6.61 -8.28 -0.33
C ARG A 103 -5.87 -7.42 -1.34
N LEU A 104 -4.69 -7.82 -1.82
CA LEU A 104 -3.96 -7.09 -2.86
C LEU A 104 -4.79 -6.91 -4.12
N LEU A 105 -5.66 -7.88 -4.45
CA LEU A 105 -6.52 -7.82 -5.63
C LEU A 105 -7.61 -6.75 -5.57
N ASN A 106 -7.77 -6.07 -4.43
CA ASN A 106 -8.68 -4.93 -4.28
C ASN A 106 -8.02 -3.59 -4.63
N LEU A 107 -6.72 -3.60 -4.96
CA LEU A 107 -6.02 -2.40 -5.42
C LEU A 107 -6.40 -2.07 -6.87
N PRO A 108 -6.36 -0.79 -7.26
CA PRO A 108 -6.49 -0.37 -8.65
C PRO A 108 -5.45 -1.06 -9.56
N GLU A 109 -5.81 -1.24 -10.84
CA GLU A 109 -4.96 -1.93 -11.81
C GLU A 109 -3.58 -1.26 -11.94
N THR A 110 -3.53 0.07 -11.94
CA THR A 110 -2.29 0.86 -11.97
C THR A 110 -1.35 0.52 -10.82
N VAL A 111 -1.89 0.32 -9.62
CA VAL A 111 -1.11 -0.08 -8.42
C VAL A 111 -0.65 -1.53 -8.51
N LEU A 112 -1.50 -2.42 -9.06
CA LEU A 112 -1.14 -3.81 -9.30
C LEU A 112 0.00 -3.94 -10.31
N GLU A 113 0.03 -3.09 -11.35
CA GLU A 113 1.13 -3.06 -12.33
C GLU A 113 2.46 -2.62 -11.69
N LEU A 114 2.44 -1.61 -10.81
CA LEU A 114 3.61 -1.18 -10.05
C LEU A 114 4.11 -2.28 -9.10
N LEU A 115 3.20 -3.09 -8.56
CA LEU A 115 3.55 -4.23 -7.71
C LEU A 115 4.16 -5.39 -8.52
N LYS A 116 3.60 -5.72 -9.71
CA LYS A 116 4.12 -6.74 -10.63
C LYS A 116 5.52 -6.38 -11.14
N SER A 117 5.73 -5.12 -11.47
CA SER A 117 7.02 -4.63 -11.97
C SER A 117 8.09 -4.45 -10.87
N GLY A 118 7.72 -4.64 -9.59
CA GLY A 118 8.65 -4.56 -8.47
C GLY A 118 8.95 -3.13 -7.97
N PHE A 119 8.33 -2.10 -8.56
CA PHE A 119 8.43 -0.72 -8.04
C PHE A 119 7.79 -0.57 -6.66
N LEU A 120 6.78 -1.40 -6.38
CA LEU A 120 6.18 -1.51 -5.05
C LEU A 120 6.46 -2.89 -4.45
N THR A 121 6.67 -2.91 -3.14
CA THR A 121 6.71 -4.16 -2.36
C THR A 121 5.33 -4.50 -1.80
N THR A 122 5.12 -5.73 -1.36
CA THR A 122 3.89 -6.14 -0.65
C THR A 122 3.65 -5.33 0.62
N GLY A 123 4.72 -4.82 1.24
CA GLY A 123 4.64 -3.90 2.38
C GLY A 123 4.00 -2.57 1.98
N HIS A 124 4.44 -1.98 0.88
CA HIS A 124 3.85 -0.75 0.32
C HIS A 124 2.39 -0.94 -0.06
N ALA A 125 2.06 -2.03 -0.76
CA ALA A 125 0.70 -2.36 -1.16
C ALA A 125 -0.27 -2.48 0.02
N LYS A 126 0.16 -3.07 1.16
CA LYS A 126 -0.64 -3.14 2.39
C LYS A 126 -0.94 -1.76 2.98
N VAL A 127 0.03 -0.86 2.94
CA VAL A 127 -0.15 0.51 3.44
C VAL A 127 -1.10 1.29 2.54
N VAL A 128 -0.93 1.19 1.22
CA VAL A 128 -1.78 1.84 0.21
C VAL A 128 -3.23 1.35 0.31
N LEU A 129 -3.46 0.05 0.54
CA LEU A 129 -4.79 -0.52 0.77
C LEU A 129 -5.55 0.10 1.96
N GLY A 130 -4.86 0.76 2.88
CA GLY A 130 -5.46 1.47 3.99
C GLY A 130 -6.10 2.81 3.62
N LEU A 131 -5.88 3.31 2.41
CA LEU A 131 -6.48 4.55 1.92
C LEU A 131 -7.93 4.34 1.49
N PRO A 132 -8.82 5.33 1.74
CA PRO A 132 -10.27 5.16 1.58
C PRO A 132 -10.75 5.14 0.13
N THR A 133 -10.02 5.73 -0.81
CA THR A 133 -10.46 5.82 -2.21
C THR A 133 -9.40 5.33 -3.19
N PRO A 134 -9.81 4.78 -4.35
CA PRO A 134 -8.90 4.33 -5.39
C PRO A 134 -7.95 5.43 -5.87
N GLU A 135 -8.43 6.67 -6.01
CA GLU A 135 -7.64 7.80 -6.47
C GLU A 135 -6.49 8.12 -5.50
N LEU A 136 -6.76 8.07 -4.19
CA LEU A 136 -5.71 8.25 -3.17
C LEU A 136 -4.73 7.08 -3.16
N GLN A 137 -5.20 5.87 -3.44
CA GLN A 137 -4.34 4.69 -3.56
C GLN A 137 -3.39 4.82 -4.76
N GLU A 138 -3.88 5.24 -5.92
CA GLU A 138 -3.07 5.48 -7.11
C GLU A 138 -2.07 6.61 -6.89
N GLN A 139 -2.51 7.74 -6.33
CA GLN A 139 -1.65 8.86 -6.02
C GLN A 139 -0.53 8.47 -5.05
N ALA A 140 -0.86 7.75 -3.97
CA ALA A 140 0.13 7.31 -3.00
C ALA A 140 1.13 6.31 -3.63
N ALA A 141 0.64 5.35 -4.42
CA ALA A 141 1.44 4.36 -5.10
C ALA A 141 2.46 5.01 -6.06
N GLN A 142 2.02 6.00 -6.84
CA GLN A 142 2.88 6.73 -7.75
C GLN A 142 3.99 7.50 -7.00
N ILE A 143 3.63 8.24 -5.93
CA ILE A 143 4.62 8.97 -5.12
C ILE A 143 5.64 8.00 -4.48
N ILE A 144 5.18 6.85 -3.99
CA ILE A 144 6.06 5.84 -3.39
C ILE A 144 7.05 5.31 -4.43
N ALA A 145 6.59 5.03 -5.65
CA ALA A 145 7.41 4.52 -6.74
C ALA A 145 8.42 5.58 -7.24
N ASP A 146 7.97 6.81 -7.49
CA ASP A 146 8.79 7.90 -8.03
C ASP A 146 9.91 8.35 -7.08
N HIS A 147 9.66 8.27 -5.78
CA HIS A 147 10.61 8.69 -4.75
C HIS A 147 11.30 7.52 -4.03
N GLU A 148 11.09 6.30 -4.48
CA GLU A 148 11.66 5.07 -3.89
C GLU A 148 11.51 5.02 -2.35
N LEU A 149 10.34 5.41 -1.84
CA LEU A 149 10.08 5.51 -0.41
C LEU A 149 10.15 4.11 0.24
N ASN A 150 10.69 4.05 1.45
CA ASN A 150 10.58 2.83 2.25
C ASN A 150 9.19 2.71 2.89
N VAL A 151 8.86 1.52 3.43
CA VAL A 151 7.52 1.23 3.99
C VAL A 151 7.13 2.22 5.11
N ARG A 152 8.07 2.65 5.96
CA ARG A 152 7.78 3.63 7.04
C ARG A 152 7.45 5.01 6.49
N GLN A 153 8.15 5.44 5.45
CA GLN A 153 7.86 6.70 4.76
C GLN A 153 6.52 6.64 4.04
N ALA A 154 6.21 5.51 3.41
CA ALA A 154 4.91 5.25 2.79
C ALA A 154 3.77 5.29 3.82
N GLU A 155 3.96 4.72 5.02
CA GLU A 155 2.97 4.84 6.11
C GLU A 155 2.73 6.29 6.53
N ALA A 156 3.80 7.10 6.65
CA ALA A 156 3.68 8.51 6.99
C ALA A 156 2.96 9.30 5.89
N LEU A 157 3.26 9.03 4.61
CA LEU A 157 2.59 9.60 3.45
C LEU A 157 1.09 9.26 3.46
N CYS A 158 0.75 7.98 3.56
CA CYS A 158 -0.65 7.53 3.56
C CYS A 158 -1.44 8.09 4.74
N LYS A 159 -0.84 8.19 5.94
CA LYS A 159 -1.47 8.88 7.09
C LYS A 159 -1.73 10.37 6.82
N LYS A 160 -0.87 11.03 6.05
CA LYS A 160 -1.07 12.43 5.65
C LYS A 160 -2.18 12.57 4.62
N LEU A 161 -2.23 11.69 3.62
CA LEU A 161 -3.24 11.68 2.56
C LEU A 161 -4.63 11.26 3.08
N ALA A 162 -4.70 10.36 4.05
CA ALA A 162 -5.95 9.92 4.66
C ALA A 162 -6.61 10.97 5.56
N LYS A 163 -5.87 12.02 5.97
CA LYS A 163 -6.49 13.13 6.71
C LYS A 163 -7.35 13.92 5.74
N PRO A 164 -8.64 14.13 6.04
CA PRO A 164 -9.44 15.05 5.25
C PRO A 164 -8.72 16.41 5.19
N PRO A 165 -8.75 17.11 4.03
CA PRO A 165 -8.26 18.48 4.00
C PRO A 165 -8.87 19.18 5.20
N LYS A 166 -8.06 19.86 6.02
CA LYS A 166 -8.61 20.74 7.04
C LYS A 166 -9.49 21.70 6.27
N GLU A 167 -10.81 21.61 6.50
CA GLU A 167 -11.72 22.65 6.04
C GLU A 167 -11.06 23.97 6.42
N PRO A 168 -11.00 24.95 5.49
CA PRO A 168 -10.54 26.28 5.87
C PRO A 168 -11.45 26.66 7.04
N VAL A 169 -10.88 26.72 8.23
CA VAL A 169 -11.60 27.24 9.40
C VAL A 169 -11.90 28.66 8.99
N GLU A 170 -13.16 28.92 8.57
CA GLU A 170 -13.64 30.29 8.43
C GLU A 170 -13.28 30.95 9.75
N PRO A 171 -12.45 32.02 9.71
CA PRO A 171 -12.09 32.70 10.96
C PRO A 171 -13.40 33.10 11.64
N ALA A 172 -13.62 32.55 12.82
CA ALA A 172 -14.76 32.93 13.64
C ALA A 172 -14.86 34.47 13.61
N PRO A 173 -16.06 35.06 13.50
CA PRO A 173 -16.21 36.49 13.38
C PRO A 173 -15.42 37.16 14.52
N ARG A 174 -14.30 37.80 14.15
CA ARG A 174 -13.43 38.48 15.13
C ARG A 174 -14.27 39.55 15.77
N GLY A 175 -14.32 39.58 17.09
CA GLY A 175 -14.98 40.67 17.81
C GLY A 175 -14.41 42.03 17.35
N THR A 176 -15.17 43.08 17.44
CA THR A 176 -14.78 44.44 17.01
C THR A 176 -13.48 44.91 17.71
N LEU A 177 -13.33 44.57 18.99
CA LEU A 177 -12.19 44.99 19.81
C LEU A 177 -10.82 44.59 19.27
N PRO A 178 -10.55 43.32 18.86
CA PRO A 178 -9.27 42.97 18.30
C PRO A 178 -8.92 43.70 17.00
N VAL A 179 -9.93 43.95 16.15
CA VAL A 179 -9.78 44.67 14.89
C VAL A 179 -9.43 46.13 15.12
N GLU A 180 -10.14 46.82 16.02
CA GLU A 180 -9.87 48.18 16.38
C GLU A 180 -8.47 48.38 16.98
N VAL A 181 -8.02 47.42 17.82
CA VAL A 181 -6.67 47.44 18.39
C VAL A 181 -5.62 47.21 17.31
N GLU A 182 -5.83 46.26 16.38
CA GLU A 182 -4.94 46.03 15.24
C GLU A 182 -4.77 47.31 14.39
N GLU A 183 -5.86 47.98 14.06
CA GLU A 183 -5.83 49.22 13.25
C GLU A 183 -5.11 50.34 13.97
N SER A 184 -5.44 50.57 15.26
CA SER A 184 -4.78 51.57 16.06
C SER A 184 -3.27 51.33 16.19
N LEU A 185 -2.87 50.11 16.45
CA LEU A 185 -1.48 49.76 16.57
C LEU A 185 -0.72 49.83 15.22
N LYS A 186 -1.38 49.47 14.10
CA LYS A 186 -0.75 49.65 12.77
C LYS A 186 -0.48 51.13 12.45
N GLN A 187 -1.40 52.04 12.82
CA GLN A 187 -1.22 53.46 12.60
C GLN A 187 -0.05 54.04 13.43
N VAL A 188 0.12 53.56 14.69
CA VAL A 188 1.15 54.06 15.58
C VAL A 188 2.53 53.44 15.25
N LEU A 189 2.59 52.17 14.92
CA LEU A 189 3.82 51.43 14.74
C LEU A 189 4.31 51.41 13.28
N GLY A 190 3.46 51.70 12.32
CA GLY A 190 3.80 51.59 10.88
C GLY A 190 4.17 50.19 10.43
N SER A 191 3.74 49.16 11.18
CA SER A 191 4.11 47.76 10.99
C SER A 191 2.87 46.88 11.02
N GLU A 192 2.95 45.67 10.42
CA GLU A 192 1.87 44.70 10.52
C GLU A 192 1.71 44.17 11.94
N VAL A 193 0.49 44.29 12.45
CA VAL A 193 0.10 43.86 13.79
C VAL A 193 -1.05 42.86 13.68
N ASN A 194 -0.97 41.76 14.42
CA ASN A 194 -2.05 40.78 14.52
C ASN A 194 -2.39 40.50 15.98
N VAL A 195 -3.66 40.57 16.31
CA VAL A 195 -4.23 40.36 17.66
C VAL A 195 -5.08 39.10 17.67
N ALA A 196 -4.60 38.04 18.31
CA ALA A 196 -5.41 36.87 18.61
C ALA A 196 -5.99 37.04 20.02
N TYR A 197 -7.33 37.17 20.14
CA TYR A 197 -8.01 37.40 21.42
C TYR A 197 -9.14 36.40 21.61
N HIS A 198 -9.20 35.82 22.82
CA HIS A 198 -10.26 34.89 23.22
C HIS A 198 -10.46 34.99 24.75
N ASP A 199 -11.67 35.29 25.19
CA ASP A 199 -12.10 35.30 26.59
C ASP A 199 -11.10 35.98 27.57
N GLY A 200 -10.75 37.23 27.30
CA GLY A 200 -9.86 37.99 28.20
C GLY A 200 -8.34 37.64 28.08
N LYS A 201 -8.00 36.68 27.23
CA LYS A 201 -6.59 36.29 26.97
C LYS A 201 -6.29 36.49 25.50
N GLY A 202 -5.06 36.95 25.22
CA GLY A 202 -4.69 37.16 23.84
C GLY A 202 -3.18 37.12 23.61
N LYS A 203 -2.84 37.09 22.33
CA LYS A 203 -1.49 37.18 21.82
C LYS A 203 -1.41 38.32 20.82
N LEU A 204 -0.51 39.25 21.06
CA LEU A 204 -0.16 40.31 20.14
C LEU A 204 1.10 39.87 19.36
N THR A 205 1.03 39.93 18.04
CA THR A 205 2.20 39.65 17.17
C THR A 205 2.47 40.90 16.35
N VAL A 206 3.66 41.44 16.44
CA VAL A 206 4.12 42.62 15.67
C VAL A 206 5.26 42.16 14.77
N HIS A 207 5.19 42.49 13.48
CA HIS A 207 6.23 42.19 12.51
C HIS A 207 7.18 43.41 12.36
N PHE A 208 8.47 43.15 12.51
CA PHE A 208 9.51 44.16 12.32
C PHE A 208 10.36 43.81 11.12
N TYR A 209 10.71 44.84 10.34
CA TYR A 209 11.48 44.68 9.11
C TYR A 209 12.85 45.35 9.21
N SER A 210 13.15 46.02 10.37
CA SER A 210 14.46 46.61 10.66
C SER A 210 14.73 46.68 12.17
N ASP A 211 16.01 46.76 12.56
CA ASP A 211 16.43 46.95 13.93
C ASP A 211 15.96 48.28 14.52
N GLU A 212 15.80 49.30 13.67
CA GLU A 212 15.30 50.63 14.08
C GLU A 212 13.84 50.55 14.49
N GLN A 213 13.01 49.83 13.78
CA GLN A 213 11.61 49.58 14.15
C GLN A 213 11.50 48.84 15.46
N LEU A 214 12.32 47.81 15.68
CA LEU A 214 12.33 47.05 16.92
C LEU A 214 12.70 47.94 18.11
N LYS A 215 13.74 48.82 17.98
CA LYS A 215 14.17 49.78 19.02
C LYS A 215 13.08 50.82 19.30
N ALA A 216 12.41 51.35 18.26
CA ALA A 216 11.31 52.30 18.42
C ALA A 216 10.15 51.69 19.22
N PHE A 217 9.79 50.43 18.91
CA PHE A 217 8.74 49.71 19.64
C PHE A 217 9.15 49.46 21.11
N ALA A 218 10.39 49.02 21.38
CA ALA A 218 10.88 48.81 22.74
C ALA A 218 10.84 50.12 23.56
N ASN A 219 11.20 51.25 22.96
CA ASN A 219 11.13 52.55 23.61
C ASN A 219 9.68 52.97 23.92
N LEU A 220 8.76 52.69 23.03
CA LEU A 220 7.33 52.99 23.20
C LEU A 220 6.73 52.18 24.35
N LEU A 221 7.07 50.90 24.46
CA LEU A 221 6.66 50.05 25.59
C LEU A 221 7.28 50.47 26.91
N GLY A 222 8.53 50.94 26.87
CA GLY A 222 9.25 51.39 28.07
C GLY A 222 8.71 52.70 28.66
N GLN A 223 7.94 53.47 27.89
CA GLN A 223 7.27 54.70 28.36
C GLN A 223 5.93 54.42 29.04
N TYR A 224 5.40 53.20 28.89
CA TYR A 224 4.16 52.79 29.51
C TYR A 224 4.42 52.34 30.95
N GLN A 225 4.15 53.22 31.91
CA GLN A 225 4.08 52.85 33.33
C GLN A 225 2.71 52.25 33.60
N VAL A 226 2.67 51.00 34.06
CA VAL A 226 1.47 50.41 34.63
C VAL A 226 1.24 51.10 35.98
N GLU A 227 0.21 51.94 36.10
CA GLU A 227 -0.30 52.37 37.39
C GLU A 227 -0.93 51.15 38.06
N ASP A 228 -0.35 50.70 39.20
CA ASP A 228 -0.87 49.63 40.05
C ASP A 228 -2.18 50.05 40.74
#